data_885a31b010e330ef38445c6f690a9448
#
_entry.id   885a31b010e330ef38445c6f690a9448
#
_cell.length_a   1.000
_cell.length_b   1.000
_cell.length_c   1.000
_cell.angle_alpha   90.00
_cell.angle_beta   90.00
_cell.angle_gamma   90.00
#
_symmetry.space_group_name_H-M   'P 1'
#
loop_
_entity.id
_entity.type
_entity.pdbx_description
1 polymer ?
#
loop_
_entity_poly.entity_id
_entity_poly.type
_entity_poly.pdbx_seq_one_letter_code
_entity_poly.pdbx_strand_id
1 'polypeptide(L)'
;FSLATPISCEDGFRDAAMENRILTAIQTYFQPAAVSGNEDSPVADADFIISHDDQAAFLFLEQGLPHFYELAEVFISSNMKRIRILSAPRTAVGVSVSNGLLEIDVHSDSLPYEELAGILNSYRRRQKYYKLKSGEFLKLENNSLSVLSELADGLRLSKQAIRGGRISVPLYRASYIDAVLTSHNSDIQSHRDRYFKSLIRDMKSVADSDYEVPDAMKPILRDYQKTGYRWLCTIAQLGFGGILADDMGLGKTLQIITLLEHARLEAISKTVDLTDTASHTACPPPVSLIVCPSSLVYNWDSEIEHFAPNLKTLLITGTAQERQELLTHYADYDVLITSYDMLKRDIASYDNLHFHFQIIDEAQYIKNHRTQAAHSVCS
;
A
#
# COMPACT_ATOMS: atom_id res chain seq x y z
N PHE A 1 -9.55 1.09 46.37
CA PHE A 1 -9.69 -0.14 47.19
C PHE A 1 -9.76 0.30 48.63
N SER A 2 -10.86 0.13 49.29
CA SER A 2 -11.02 0.38 50.73
C SER A 2 -11.14 -0.97 51.40
N LEU A 3 -10.31 -1.25 52.37
CA LEU A 3 -10.53 -2.34 53.30
C LEU A 3 -11.60 -1.84 54.24
N ALA A 4 -12.81 -2.43 54.13
CA ALA A 4 -13.85 -2.14 55.14
C ALA A 4 -13.26 -2.31 56.54
N THR A 5 -13.55 -1.37 57.42
CA THR A 5 -13.19 -1.44 58.85
C THR A 5 -13.36 -2.87 59.36
N PRO A 6 -12.34 -3.43 60.03
CA PRO A 6 -12.44 -4.79 60.49
C PRO A 6 -13.69 -4.93 61.37
N ILE A 7 -14.63 -5.76 60.92
CA ILE A 7 -15.73 -6.20 61.75
C ILE A 7 -15.05 -6.84 62.96
N SER A 8 -15.32 -6.34 64.14
CA SER A 8 -14.83 -6.92 65.41
C SER A 8 -15.37 -8.34 65.52
N CYS A 9 -14.71 -9.30 64.94
CA CYS A 9 -14.91 -10.70 65.15
C CYS A 9 -14.22 -11.07 66.42
N GLU A 10 -14.98 -11.71 67.34
CA GLU A 10 -14.39 -12.40 68.48
C GLU A 10 -13.28 -13.33 68.03
N ASP A 11 -12.16 -13.33 68.74
CA ASP A 11 -10.82 -13.80 68.36
C ASP A 11 -10.68 -15.27 67.88
N GLY A 12 -11.78 -15.98 67.65
CA GLY A 12 -11.75 -17.42 67.35
C GLY A 12 -11.80 -17.89 65.94
N PHE A 13 -12.01 -16.97 64.91
CA PHE A 13 -12.24 -17.38 63.52
C PHE A 13 -11.36 -16.61 62.48
N ARG A 14 -10.23 -16.10 62.91
CA ARG A 14 -9.33 -15.34 61.99
C ARG A 14 -8.35 -16.28 61.31
N ASP A 15 -8.41 -16.38 59.98
CA ASP A 15 -7.40 -17.10 59.15
C ASP A 15 -6.27 -16.17 58.75
N ALA A 16 -5.26 -16.04 59.61
CA ALA A 16 -4.09 -15.21 59.40
C ALA A 16 -3.27 -15.63 58.14
N ALA A 17 -3.34 -16.89 57.75
CA ALA A 17 -2.62 -17.36 56.55
C ALA A 17 -3.32 -16.83 55.26
N MET A 18 -4.64 -16.86 55.21
CA MET A 18 -5.42 -16.33 54.10
C MET A 18 -5.31 -14.81 54.01
N GLU A 19 -5.39 -14.11 55.15
CA GLU A 19 -5.21 -12.67 55.20
C GLU A 19 -3.82 -12.24 54.65
N ASN A 20 -2.74 -12.91 55.02
CA ASN A 20 -1.39 -12.63 54.51
C ASN A 20 -1.32 -12.91 53.01
N ARG A 21 -2.00 -13.92 52.48
CA ARG A 21 -2.05 -14.16 51.02
C ARG A 21 -2.76 -13.02 50.30
N ILE A 22 -3.89 -12.55 50.83
CA ILE A 22 -4.62 -11.42 50.23
C ILE A 22 -3.77 -10.14 50.30
N LEU A 23 -3.12 -9.84 51.43
CA LEU A 23 -2.24 -8.68 51.56
C LEU A 23 -1.06 -8.73 50.56
N THR A 24 -0.45 -9.89 50.37
CA THR A 24 0.61 -10.09 49.40
C THR A 24 0.09 -9.85 47.96
N ALA A 25 -1.11 -10.34 47.62
CA ALA A 25 -1.74 -10.09 46.35
C ALA A 25 -2.06 -8.59 46.15
N ILE A 26 -2.54 -7.90 47.18
CA ILE A 26 -2.77 -6.44 47.13
C ILE A 26 -1.46 -5.71 46.86
N GLN A 27 -0.40 -5.98 47.59
CA GLN A 27 0.90 -5.34 47.43
C GLN A 27 1.55 -5.59 46.02
N THR A 28 1.16 -6.66 45.35
CA THR A 28 1.64 -6.98 44.02
C THR A 28 1.05 -6.04 42.96
N TYR A 29 -0.20 -5.64 43.07
CA TYR A 29 -0.92 -4.86 42.07
C TYR A 29 -1.21 -3.43 42.47
N PHE A 30 -1.17 -3.10 43.76
CA PHE A 30 -1.55 -1.82 44.32
C PHE A 30 -0.43 -1.20 45.15
N GLN A 31 -0.47 0.12 45.26
CA GLN A 31 0.40 0.90 46.13
C GLN A 31 -0.45 1.50 47.25
N PRO A 32 0.08 1.68 48.49
CA PRO A 32 -0.62 2.40 49.55
C PRO A 32 -1.03 3.80 49.03
N ALA A 33 -2.24 4.22 49.31
CA ALA A 33 -2.68 5.57 49.03
C ALA A 33 -1.88 6.54 49.89
N ALA A 34 -1.19 7.50 49.26
CA ALA A 34 -0.58 8.60 50.01
C ALA A 34 -1.73 9.43 50.62
N VAL A 35 -1.68 9.68 51.93
CA VAL A 35 -2.62 10.56 52.62
C VAL A 35 -2.41 11.98 52.11
N SER A 36 -3.06 12.33 51.01
CA SER A 36 -3.08 13.70 50.49
C SER A 36 -4.24 14.44 51.16
N GLY A 37 -3.90 15.47 51.93
CA GLY A 37 -4.87 16.25 52.73
C GLY A 37 -5.81 17.16 51.93
N ASN A 38 -6.29 16.72 50.77
CA ASN A 38 -7.32 17.40 49.99
C ASN A 38 -8.61 16.59 50.14
N GLU A 39 -9.54 17.10 50.95
CA GLU A 39 -10.85 16.51 51.23
C GLU A 39 -11.78 16.32 50.01
N ASP A 40 -11.49 16.97 48.87
CA ASP A 40 -12.31 16.91 47.65
C ASP A 40 -11.83 15.86 46.61
N SER A 41 -10.86 15.02 46.95
CA SER A 41 -10.39 13.99 46.03
C SER A 41 -11.23 12.71 46.15
N PRO A 42 -11.76 12.12 45.05
CA PRO A 42 -12.48 10.84 45.10
C PRO A 42 -11.62 9.65 45.56
N VAL A 43 -10.37 9.87 45.91
CA VAL A 43 -9.38 8.89 46.41
C VAL A 43 -9.23 9.01 47.95
N ALA A 44 -9.90 9.96 48.61
CA ALA A 44 -9.73 10.20 50.06
C ALA A 44 -10.05 8.99 50.96
N ASP A 45 -10.89 8.06 50.47
CA ASP A 45 -11.32 6.88 51.22
C ASP A 45 -10.64 5.56 50.77
N ALA A 46 -9.61 5.63 49.94
CA ALA A 46 -8.93 4.43 49.43
C ALA A 46 -7.66 4.13 50.21
N ASP A 47 -7.52 2.93 50.74
CA ASP A 47 -6.32 2.46 51.43
C ASP A 47 -5.19 2.14 50.42
N PHE A 48 -5.54 1.76 49.20
CA PHE A 48 -4.63 1.36 48.15
C PHE A 48 -5.11 1.90 46.80
N ILE A 49 -4.14 2.29 45.97
CA ILE A 49 -4.37 2.77 44.59
C ILE A 49 -3.55 1.95 43.58
N ILE A 50 -4.08 1.79 42.38
CA ILE A 50 -3.27 1.34 41.21
C ILE A 50 -2.52 2.57 40.71
N SER A 51 -1.27 2.39 40.32
CA SER A 51 -0.51 3.42 39.61
C SER A 51 -1.35 3.97 38.44
N HIS A 52 -1.29 5.29 38.20
CA HIS A 52 -1.99 5.95 37.08
C HIS A 52 -1.45 5.52 35.71
N ASP A 53 -0.78 4.37 35.63
CA ASP A 53 -0.24 3.78 34.41
C ASP A 53 -1.25 2.78 33.82
N ASP A 54 -1.58 2.95 32.55
CA ASP A 54 -2.46 2.03 31.82
C ASP A 54 -1.92 0.59 31.80
N GLN A 55 -0.59 0.41 31.92
CA GLN A 55 0.04 -0.90 31.99
C GLN A 55 -0.33 -1.63 33.29
N ALA A 56 -0.26 -0.93 34.41
CA ALA A 56 -0.63 -1.48 35.72
C ALA A 56 -2.13 -1.84 35.74
N ALA A 57 -2.98 -0.97 35.18
CA ALA A 57 -4.42 -1.22 35.08
C ALA A 57 -4.73 -2.45 34.21
N PHE A 58 -4.07 -2.59 33.05
CA PHE A 58 -4.23 -3.76 32.19
C PHE A 58 -3.79 -5.04 32.89
N LEU A 59 -2.60 -5.05 33.52
CA LEU A 59 -2.07 -6.21 34.22
C LEU A 59 -2.99 -6.65 35.35
N PHE A 60 -3.52 -5.68 36.11
CA PHE A 60 -4.47 -5.96 37.17
C PHE A 60 -5.76 -6.60 36.62
N LEU A 61 -6.33 -6.06 35.56
CA LEU A 61 -7.53 -6.60 34.93
C LEU A 61 -7.32 -7.99 34.33
N GLU A 62 -6.13 -8.25 33.77
CA GLU A 62 -5.82 -9.51 33.10
C GLU A 62 -5.48 -10.63 34.09
N GLN A 63 -4.69 -10.34 35.11
CA GLN A 63 -4.13 -11.34 36.05
C GLN A 63 -4.58 -11.12 37.48
N GLY A 64 -4.60 -9.87 37.92
CA GLY A 64 -4.91 -9.54 39.33
C GLY A 64 -6.37 -9.84 39.70
N LEU A 65 -7.32 -9.34 38.92
CA LEU A 65 -8.73 -9.50 39.21
C LEU A 65 -9.17 -10.96 39.24
N PRO A 66 -8.79 -11.83 38.28
CA PRO A 66 -9.06 -13.28 38.41
C PRO A 66 -8.43 -13.90 39.66
N HIS A 67 -7.20 -13.52 39.99
CA HIS A 67 -6.51 -14.03 41.17
C HIS A 67 -7.22 -13.63 42.48
N PHE A 68 -7.78 -12.40 42.57
CA PHE A 68 -8.54 -11.98 43.71
C PHE A 68 -9.86 -12.77 43.85
N TYR A 69 -10.54 -13.11 42.75
CA TYR A 69 -11.75 -13.94 42.78
C TYR A 69 -11.49 -15.35 43.29
N GLU A 70 -10.27 -15.87 43.15
CA GLU A 70 -9.86 -17.16 43.71
C GLU A 70 -9.60 -17.10 45.24
N LEU A 71 -9.19 -15.92 45.73
CA LEU A 71 -8.78 -15.73 47.12
C LEU A 71 -9.90 -15.24 48.04
N ALA A 72 -10.83 -14.41 47.49
CA ALA A 72 -11.82 -13.72 48.28
C ALA A 72 -13.07 -13.36 47.47
N GLU A 73 -14.14 -13.01 48.17
CA GLU A 73 -15.30 -12.37 47.54
C GLU A 73 -14.96 -10.93 47.19
N VAL A 74 -15.06 -10.59 45.85
CA VAL A 74 -14.63 -9.29 45.33
C VAL A 74 -15.83 -8.47 44.88
N PHE A 75 -16.01 -7.30 45.46
CA PHE A 75 -17.05 -6.35 45.08
C PHE A 75 -16.42 -5.26 44.22
N ILE A 76 -16.91 -5.10 42.97
CA ILE A 76 -16.44 -4.09 42.03
C ILE A 76 -17.56 -3.10 41.73
N SER A 77 -17.18 -1.82 41.58
CA SER A 77 -18.11 -0.75 41.23
C SER A 77 -18.65 -0.89 39.81
N SER A 78 -19.79 -0.28 39.52
CA SER A 78 -20.40 -0.27 38.18
C SER A 78 -19.50 0.37 37.12
N ASN A 79 -18.67 1.34 37.50
CA ASN A 79 -17.70 1.95 36.59
C ASN A 79 -16.59 0.97 36.25
N MET A 80 -16.09 0.21 37.19
CA MET A 80 -15.05 -0.80 36.93
C MET A 80 -15.56 -1.97 36.10
N LYS A 81 -16.85 -2.33 36.25
CA LYS A 81 -17.50 -3.35 35.39
C LYS A 81 -17.56 -3.01 33.95
N ARG A 82 -17.42 -1.71 33.58
CA ARG A 82 -17.40 -1.23 32.21
C ARG A 82 -16.02 -1.38 31.57
N ILE A 83 -14.94 -1.40 32.35
CA ILE A 83 -13.60 -1.58 31.84
C ILE A 83 -13.36 -3.06 31.58
N ARG A 84 -13.35 -3.45 30.32
CA ARG A 84 -13.20 -4.85 29.90
C ARG A 84 -11.93 -5.00 29.08
N ILE A 85 -11.37 -6.21 29.11
CA ILE A 85 -10.35 -6.63 28.17
C ILE A 85 -11.06 -7.34 27.02
N LEU A 86 -11.00 -6.73 25.85
CA LEU A 86 -11.51 -7.32 24.62
C LEU A 86 -10.45 -8.25 24.04
N SER A 87 -10.87 -9.42 23.60
CA SER A 87 -10.01 -10.32 22.84
C SER A 87 -9.62 -9.67 21.50
N ALA A 88 -8.50 -10.10 20.95
CA ALA A 88 -8.04 -9.63 19.66
C ALA A 88 -9.13 -9.84 18.58
N PRO A 89 -9.46 -8.80 17.80
CA PRO A 89 -10.59 -8.84 16.88
C PRO A 89 -10.31 -9.75 15.70
N ARG A 90 -11.31 -10.51 15.30
CA ARG A 90 -11.26 -11.19 14.01
C ARG A 90 -11.52 -10.15 12.92
N THR A 91 -10.64 -10.11 11.93
CA THR A 91 -10.76 -9.18 10.80
C THR A 91 -10.86 -9.97 9.51
N ALA A 92 -11.63 -9.44 8.58
CA ALA A 92 -11.71 -9.92 7.20
C ALA A 92 -11.33 -8.78 6.24
N VAL A 93 -10.74 -9.12 5.11
CA VAL A 93 -10.37 -8.15 4.07
C VAL A 93 -11.09 -8.51 2.78
N GLY A 94 -11.93 -7.58 2.30
CA GLY A 94 -12.52 -7.62 0.96
C GLY A 94 -11.63 -6.86 -0.02
N VAL A 95 -11.44 -7.40 -1.23
CA VAL A 95 -10.76 -6.71 -2.33
C VAL A 95 -11.63 -6.77 -3.56
N SER A 96 -11.90 -5.61 -4.14
CA SER A 96 -12.70 -5.46 -5.36
C SER A 96 -12.09 -4.44 -6.30
N VAL A 97 -12.47 -4.50 -7.57
CA VAL A 97 -12.08 -3.52 -8.60
C VAL A 97 -13.27 -2.61 -8.88
N SER A 98 -13.09 -1.31 -8.70
CA SER A 98 -14.10 -0.29 -8.95
C SER A 98 -13.49 0.97 -9.54
N ASN A 99 -14.09 1.49 -10.62
CA ASN A 99 -13.67 2.76 -11.27
C ASN A 99 -12.16 2.86 -11.58
N GLY A 100 -11.53 1.76 -12.01
CA GLY A 100 -10.10 1.74 -12.32
C GLY A 100 -9.17 1.75 -11.07
N LEU A 101 -9.72 1.52 -9.88
CA LEU A 101 -9.00 1.41 -8.62
C LEU A 101 -9.29 0.07 -7.94
N LEU A 102 -8.39 -0.35 -7.06
CA LEU A 102 -8.64 -1.42 -6.11
C LEU A 102 -9.26 -0.82 -4.86
N GLU A 103 -10.40 -1.34 -4.45
CA GLU A 103 -11.01 -1.03 -3.16
C GLU A 103 -10.73 -2.17 -2.18
N ILE A 104 -10.14 -1.82 -1.06
CA ILE A 104 -9.85 -2.74 0.05
C ILE A 104 -10.79 -2.37 1.19
N ASP A 105 -11.70 -3.27 1.52
CA ASP A 105 -12.64 -3.13 2.62
C ASP A 105 -12.15 -3.99 3.79
N VAL A 106 -11.89 -3.34 4.93
CA VAL A 106 -11.55 -4.05 6.16
C VAL A 106 -12.84 -4.23 6.96
N HIS A 107 -13.21 -5.46 7.27
CA HIS A 107 -14.38 -5.78 8.07
C HIS A 107 -13.95 -6.34 9.42
N SER A 108 -14.52 -5.82 10.50
CA SER A 108 -14.32 -6.35 11.83
C SER A 108 -15.54 -6.08 12.70
N ASP A 109 -15.92 -7.06 13.50
CA ASP A 109 -17.09 -6.97 14.39
C ASP A 109 -16.84 -6.09 15.62
N SER A 110 -15.58 -5.80 15.96
CA SER A 110 -15.21 -5.16 17.22
C SER A 110 -14.14 -4.07 17.13
N LEU A 111 -13.62 -3.76 15.92
CA LEU A 111 -12.62 -2.70 15.74
C LEU A 111 -13.29 -1.37 15.40
N PRO A 112 -13.08 -0.32 16.20
CA PRO A 112 -13.44 1.03 15.79
C PRO A 112 -12.47 1.51 14.69
N TYR A 113 -12.96 1.67 13.46
CA TYR A 113 -12.15 2.10 12.31
C TYR A 113 -11.43 3.43 12.54
N GLU A 114 -12.04 4.34 13.28
CA GLU A 114 -11.43 5.61 13.66
C GLU A 114 -10.12 5.46 14.45
N GLU A 115 -10.00 4.36 15.21
CA GLU A 115 -8.84 4.06 16.05
C GLU A 115 -7.88 3.05 15.41
N LEU A 116 -8.23 2.45 14.27
CA LEU A 116 -7.44 1.41 13.60
C LEU A 116 -5.99 1.85 13.37
N ALA A 117 -5.77 3.09 12.97
CA ALA A 117 -4.41 3.64 12.79
C ALA A 117 -3.60 3.67 14.09
N GLY A 118 -4.25 3.94 15.24
CA GLY A 118 -3.65 3.89 16.58
C GLY A 118 -3.32 2.46 16.99
N ILE A 119 -4.27 1.56 16.77
CA ILE A 119 -4.13 0.13 17.06
C ILE A 119 -2.95 -0.48 16.28
N LEU A 120 -2.86 -0.24 14.97
CA LEU A 120 -1.74 -0.71 14.14
C LEU A 120 -0.40 -0.11 14.59
N ASN A 121 -0.37 1.16 14.99
CA ASN A 121 0.85 1.78 15.51
C ASN A 121 1.32 1.15 16.84
N SER A 122 0.38 0.85 17.75
CA SER A 122 0.69 0.15 19.00
C SER A 122 1.13 -1.30 18.76
N TYR A 123 0.51 -1.99 17.79
CA TYR A 123 0.94 -3.31 17.33
C TYR A 123 2.39 -3.30 16.82
N ARG A 124 2.77 -2.34 15.96
CA ARG A 124 4.16 -2.16 15.46
C ARG A 124 5.17 -1.93 16.57
N ARG A 125 4.76 -1.25 17.65
CA ARG A 125 5.58 -1.03 18.84
C ARG A 125 5.63 -2.26 19.76
N ARG A 126 5.03 -3.37 19.38
CA ARG A 126 4.95 -4.61 20.16
C ARG A 126 4.31 -4.42 21.54
N GLN A 127 3.36 -3.51 21.64
CA GLN A 127 2.56 -3.36 22.85
C GLN A 127 1.60 -4.55 22.97
N LYS A 128 1.34 -5.02 24.19
CA LYS A 128 0.43 -6.14 24.43
C LYS A 128 -1.04 -5.76 24.29
N TYR A 129 -1.36 -4.49 24.48
CA TYR A 129 -2.71 -3.96 24.44
C TYR A 129 -2.76 -2.55 23.83
N TYR A 130 -3.96 -2.15 23.44
CA TYR A 130 -4.34 -0.79 23.08
C TYR A 130 -5.55 -0.36 23.91
N LYS A 131 -5.49 0.83 24.53
CA LYS A 131 -6.62 1.40 25.26
C LYS A 131 -7.50 2.18 24.30
N LEU A 132 -8.73 1.71 24.13
CA LEU A 132 -9.75 2.34 23.32
C LEU A 132 -10.23 3.66 23.97
N LYS A 133 -10.78 4.57 23.18
CA LYS A 133 -11.41 5.81 23.69
C LYS A 133 -12.61 5.51 24.60
N SER A 134 -13.25 4.34 24.46
CA SER A 134 -14.29 3.84 25.38
C SER A 134 -13.76 3.53 26.78
N GLY A 135 -12.43 3.44 26.94
CA GLY A 135 -11.77 3.03 28.18
C GLY A 135 -11.47 1.54 28.28
N GLU A 136 -11.95 0.73 27.34
CA GLU A 136 -11.69 -0.71 27.27
C GLU A 136 -10.29 -1.00 26.73
N PHE A 137 -9.71 -2.14 27.12
CA PHE A 137 -8.41 -2.59 26.63
C PHE A 137 -8.57 -3.65 25.54
N LEU A 138 -7.95 -3.46 24.41
CA LEU A 138 -7.92 -4.40 23.29
C LEU A 138 -6.60 -5.17 23.30
N LYS A 139 -6.63 -6.50 23.37
CA LYS A 139 -5.41 -7.33 23.18
C LYS A 139 -4.95 -7.25 21.74
N LEU A 140 -3.62 -7.07 21.56
CA LEU A 140 -3.00 -6.94 20.23
C LEU A 140 -2.35 -8.23 19.72
N GLU A 141 -2.40 -9.31 20.48
CA GLU A 141 -1.85 -10.62 20.09
C GLU A 141 -2.80 -11.31 19.09
N ASN A 142 -2.67 -10.93 17.80
CA ASN A 142 -3.46 -11.57 16.74
C ASN A 142 -2.72 -11.48 15.40
N ASN A 143 -2.70 -12.59 14.65
CA ASN A 143 -2.11 -12.70 13.32
C ASN A 143 -2.83 -11.81 12.29
N SER A 144 -4.13 -11.57 12.42
CA SER A 144 -4.84 -10.69 11.48
C SER A 144 -4.39 -9.23 11.54
N LEU A 145 -3.94 -8.73 12.71
CA LEU A 145 -3.34 -7.39 12.82
C LEU A 145 -1.97 -7.32 12.12
N SER A 146 -1.22 -8.44 12.10
CA SER A 146 0.02 -8.54 11.33
C SER A 146 -0.23 -8.29 9.85
N VAL A 147 -1.22 -8.96 9.27
CA VAL A 147 -1.59 -8.83 7.85
C VAL A 147 -2.03 -7.41 7.52
N LEU A 148 -2.88 -6.81 8.37
CA LEU A 148 -3.31 -5.42 8.17
C LEU A 148 -2.15 -4.44 8.30
N SER A 149 -1.20 -4.68 9.21
CA SER A 149 0.00 -3.84 9.33
C SER A 149 0.89 -3.94 8.10
N GLU A 150 1.11 -5.16 7.58
CA GLU A 150 1.89 -5.40 6.38
C GLU A 150 1.25 -4.74 5.15
N LEU A 151 -0.07 -4.89 4.97
CA LEU A 151 -0.80 -4.19 3.91
C LEU A 151 -0.67 -2.67 4.04
N ALA A 152 -0.85 -2.12 5.25
CA ALA A 152 -0.76 -0.69 5.48
C ALA A 152 0.64 -0.13 5.19
N ASP A 153 1.70 -0.87 5.53
CA ASP A 153 3.09 -0.47 5.29
C ASP A 153 3.48 -0.59 3.82
N GLY A 154 3.20 -1.72 3.19
CA GLY A 154 3.54 -1.95 1.79
C GLY A 154 2.77 -1.06 0.82
N LEU A 155 1.52 -0.72 1.15
CA LEU A 155 0.72 0.24 0.39
C LEU A 155 1.00 1.70 0.77
N ARG A 156 1.84 1.95 1.79
CA ARG A 156 2.16 3.29 2.33
C ARG A 156 0.92 4.10 2.67
N LEU A 157 -0.05 3.46 3.34
CA LEU A 157 -1.31 4.09 3.64
C LEU A 157 -1.16 5.22 4.66
N SER A 158 -1.80 6.35 4.38
CA SER A 158 -1.89 7.45 5.35
C SER A 158 -2.84 7.10 6.50
N LYS A 159 -2.67 7.74 7.65
CA LYS A 159 -3.59 7.57 8.80
C LYS A 159 -5.04 7.91 8.45
N GLN A 160 -5.25 8.84 7.52
CA GLN A 160 -6.59 9.22 7.04
C GLN A 160 -7.22 8.14 6.17
N ALA A 161 -6.45 7.51 5.27
CA ALA A 161 -6.94 6.44 4.42
C ALA A 161 -7.43 5.22 5.22
N ILE A 162 -6.77 4.94 6.35
CA ILE A 162 -7.10 3.79 7.21
C ILE A 162 -8.39 4.03 8.02
N ARG A 163 -8.71 5.29 8.38
CA ARG A 163 -9.84 5.63 9.27
C ARG A 163 -11.22 5.33 8.69
N GLY A 164 -11.33 5.25 7.37
CA GLY A 164 -12.62 5.04 6.68
C GLY A 164 -13.06 3.58 6.57
N GLY A 165 -12.20 2.62 6.92
CA GLY A 165 -12.46 1.18 6.73
C GLY A 165 -12.42 0.75 5.26
N ARG A 166 -12.51 1.68 4.30
CA ARG A 166 -12.39 1.47 2.86
C ARG A 166 -11.19 2.23 2.32
N ILE A 167 -10.33 1.55 1.61
CA ILE A 167 -9.06 2.06 1.11
C ILE A 167 -9.04 1.89 -0.40
N SER A 168 -8.81 2.96 -1.15
CA SER A 168 -8.66 2.92 -2.60
C SER A 168 -7.18 3.04 -2.98
N VAL A 169 -6.69 2.10 -3.80
CA VAL A 169 -5.32 2.09 -4.29
C VAL A 169 -5.28 1.78 -5.80
N PRO A 170 -4.23 2.19 -6.52
CA PRO A 170 -4.10 1.91 -7.94
C PRO A 170 -4.03 0.41 -8.25
N LEU A 171 -4.53 0.01 -9.45
CA LEU A 171 -4.60 -1.38 -9.90
C LEU A 171 -3.24 -2.09 -9.89
N TYR A 172 -2.14 -1.39 -10.16
CA TYR A 172 -0.80 -1.99 -10.16
C TYR A 172 -0.36 -2.58 -8.80
N ARG A 173 -1.06 -2.25 -7.72
CA ARG A 173 -0.86 -2.84 -6.39
C ARG A 173 -1.48 -4.23 -6.22
N ALA A 174 -2.24 -4.71 -7.22
CA ALA A 174 -2.99 -5.97 -7.14
C ALA A 174 -2.09 -7.17 -6.81
N SER A 175 -0.95 -7.32 -7.48
CA SER A 175 -0.02 -8.42 -7.25
C SER A 175 0.53 -8.45 -5.83
N TYR A 176 0.84 -7.28 -5.26
CA TYR A 176 1.31 -7.18 -3.88
C TYR A 176 0.22 -7.61 -2.90
N ILE A 177 -1.01 -7.10 -3.08
CA ILE A 177 -2.15 -7.45 -2.22
C ILE A 177 -2.44 -8.95 -2.31
N ASP A 178 -2.46 -9.52 -3.54
CA ASP A 178 -2.67 -10.96 -3.72
C ASP A 178 -1.58 -11.80 -3.04
N ALA A 179 -0.33 -11.39 -3.12
CA ALA A 179 0.79 -12.08 -2.47
C ALA A 179 0.63 -12.08 -0.94
N VAL A 180 0.36 -10.92 -0.33
CA VAL A 180 0.16 -10.80 1.12
C VAL A 180 -1.05 -11.62 1.59
N LEU A 181 -2.20 -11.50 0.92
CA LEU A 181 -3.41 -12.25 1.29
C LEU A 181 -3.26 -13.77 1.06
N THR A 182 -2.41 -14.20 0.15
CA THR A 182 -2.15 -15.62 -0.12
C THR A 182 -1.20 -16.21 0.91
N SER A 183 -0.15 -15.48 1.28
CA SER A 183 0.83 -15.92 2.30
C SER A 183 0.20 -16.03 3.69
N HIS A 184 -0.84 -15.25 3.99
CA HIS A 184 -1.53 -15.21 5.28
C HIS A 184 -2.97 -15.75 5.24
N ASN A 185 -3.25 -16.68 4.34
CA ASN A 185 -4.61 -17.21 4.14
C ASN A 185 -5.20 -17.91 5.39
N SER A 186 -4.35 -18.41 6.31
CA SER A 186 -4.76 -18.98 7.60
C SER A 186 -5.08 -17.92 8.66
N ASP A 187 -4.52 -16.72 8.53
CA ASP A 187 -4.50 -15.69 9.57
C ASP A 187 -5.63 -14.67 9.42
N ILE A 188 -6.14 -14.50 8.20
CA ILE A 188 -7.18 -13.55 7.88
C ILE A 188 -8.17 -14.12 6.85
N GLN A 189 -9.45 -13.87 7.06
CA GLN A 189 -10.44 -14.16 6.02
C GLN A 189 -10.33 -13.12 4.91
N SER A 190 -10.11 -13.58 3.67
CA SER A 190 -10.04 -12.69 2.51
C SER A 190 -11.14 -13.01 1.49
N HIS A 191 -11.86 -11.98 1.07
CA HIS A 191 -12.81 -12.05 -0.03
C HIS A 191 -12.24 -11.30 -1.24
N ARG A 192 -12.12 -11.98 -2.36
CA ARG A 192 -11.60 -11.43 -3.62
C ARG A 192 -12.73 -11.49 -4.65
N ASP A 193 -13.09 -10.36 -5.21
CA ASP A 193 -14.14 -10.34 -6.23
C ASP A 193 -13.69 -11.00 -7.55
N ARG A 194 -14.61 -11.16 -8.49
CA ARG A 194 -14.32 -11.79 -9.79
C ARG A 194 -13.35 -10.98 -10.64
N TYR A 195 -13.46 -9.65 -10.57
CA TYR A 195 -12.62 -8.76 -11.37
C TYR A 195 -11.18 -8.73 -10.87
N PHE A 196 -10.97 -8.71 -9.55
CA PHE A 196 -9.65 -8.83 -8.95
C PHE A 196 -8.99 -10.18 -9.30
N LYS A 197 -9.75 -11.28 -9.20
CA LYS A 197 -9.25 -12.62 -9.60
C LYS A 197 -8.88 -12.68 -11.08
N SER A 198 -9.68 -12.06 -11.96
CA SER A 198 -9.34 -11.96 -13.39
C SER A 198 -8.06 -11.15 -13.58
N LEU A 199 -7.96 -9.97 -12.99
CA LEU A 199 -6.77 -9.11 -13.05
C LEU A 199 -5.49 -9.87 -12.66
N ILE A 200 -5.53 -10.57 -11.53
CA ILE A 200 -4.37 -11.37 -11.06
C ILE A 200 -4.03 -12.50 -12.03
N ARG A 201 -5.02 -13.18 -12.58
CA ARG A 201 -4.82 -14.24 -13.60
C ARG A 201 -4.16 -13.65 -14.85
N ASP A 202 -4.68 -12.53 -15.35
CA ASP A 202 -4.19 -11.87 -16.55
C ASP A 202 -2.75 -11.36 -16.35
N MET A 203 -2.42 -10.87 -15.15
CA MET A 203 -1.03 -10.51 -14.77
C MET A 203 -0.08 -11.71 -14.68
N LYS A 204 -0.57 -12.90 -14.37
CA LYS A 204 0.25 -14.13 -14.25
C LYS A 204 0.39 -14.90 -15.57
N SER A 205 -0.52 -14.73 -16.51
CA SER A 205 -0.59 -15.52 -17.76
C SER A 205 0.20 -14.91 -18.93
N VAL A 206 1.30 -14.20 -18.65
CA VAL A 206 2.13 -13.56 -19.70
C VAL A 206 2.65 -14.57 -20.74
N ALA A 207 2.90 -15.82 -20.37
CA ALA A 207 3.38 -16.86 -21.28
C ALA A 207 2.30 -17.26 -22.32
N ASP A 208 1.03 -17.14 -21.94
CA ASP A 208 -0.15 -17.50 -22.78
C ASP A 208 -0.79 -16.25 -23.41
N SER A 209 -0.04 -15.12 -23.49
CA SER A 209 -0.60 -13.91 -24.09
C SER A 209 -0.75 -14.07 -25.60
N ASP A 210 -1.92 -13.69 -26.14
CA ASP A 210 -2.26 -13.76 -27.56
C ASP A 210 -1.53 -12.72 -28.43
N TYR A 211 -0.59 -11.94 -27.85
CA TYR A 211 0.16 -10.94 -28.59
C TYR A 211 1.13 -11.57 -29.56
N GLU A 212 0.83 -11.43 -30.85
CA GLU A 212 1.76 -11.80 -31.90
C GLU A 212 2.84 -10.76 -32.08
N VAL A 213 4.08 -11.24 -32.25
CA VAL A 213 5.21 -10.38 -32.61
C VAL A 213 5.00 -9.83 -34.03
N PRO A 214 5.19 -8.52 -34.30
CA PRO A 214 5.12 -7.98 -35.64
C PRO A 214 6.01 -8.75 -36.62
N ASP A 215 5.50 -9.01 -37.83
CA ASP A 215 6.16 -9.90 -38.81
C ASP A 215 7.59 -9.49 -39.13
N ALA A 216 7.86 -8.19 -39.22
CA ALA A 216 9.20 -7.66 -39.43
C ALA A 216 10.19 -8.00 -38.30
N MET A 217 9.68 -8.16 -37.06
CA MET A 217 10.47 -8.43 -35.85
C MET A 217 10.61 -9.92 -35.54
N LYS A 218 9.71 -10.77 -36.06
CA LYS A 218 9.73 -12.24 -35.80
C LYS A 218 11.09 -12.90 -36.05
N PRO A 219 11.82 -12.63 -37.15
CA PRO A 219 13.11 -13.26 -37.42
C PRO A 219 14.28 -12.67 -36.62
N ILE A 220 14.11 -11.49 -36.03
CA ILE A 220 15.17 -10.74 -35.34
C ILE A 220 15.20 -11.06 -33.85
N LEU A 221 14.00 -11.19 -33.24
CA LEU A 221 13.86 -11.40 -31.80
C LEU A 221 14.21 -12.82 -31.37
N ARG A 222 15.01 -12.92 -30.32
CA ARG A 222 15.23 -14.18 -29.57
C ARG A 222 14.01 -14.52 -28.71
N ASP A 223 13.87 -15.79 -28.31
CA ASP A 223 12.66 -16.23 -27.61
C ASP A 223 12.40 -15.51 -26.27
N TYR A 224 13.45 -15.22 -25.49
CA TYR A 224 13.30 -14.42 -24.28
C TYR A 224 12.86 -12.97 -24.56
N GLN A 225 13.29 -12.38 -25.68
CA GLN A 225 12.85 -11.04 -26.09
C GLN A 225 11.38 -11.04 -26.54
N LYS A 226 10.94 -12.11 -27.19
CA LYS A 226 9.50 -12.31 -27.50
C LYS A 226 8.67 -12.40 -26.24
N THR A 227 9.17 -13.09 -25.22
CA THR A 227 8.52 -13.16 -23.90
C THR A 227 8.46 -11.80 -23.22
N GLY A 228 9.56 -11.05 -23.22
CA GLY A 228 9.61 -9.68 -22.67
C GLY A 228 8.69 -8.71 -23.41
N TYR A 229 8.64 -8.77 -24.75
CA TYR A 229 7.70 -8.01 -25.56
C TYR A 229 6.22 -8.34 -25.19
N ARG A 230 5.85 -9.61 -25.11
CA ARG A 230 4.49 -10.01 -24.70
C ARG A 230 4.14 -9.50 -23.31
N TRP A 231 5.09 -9.56 -22.38
CA TRP A 231 4.93 -8.98 -21.06
C TRP A 231 4.68 -7.47 -21.11
N LEU A 232 5.44 -6.73 -21.92
CA LEU A 232 5.25 -5.28 -22.12
C LEU A 232 3.86 -4.98 -22.69
N CYS A 233 3.39 -5.72 -23.69
CA CYS A 233 2.04 -5.56 -24.23
C CYS A 233 0.96 -5.84 -23.17
N THR A 234 1.13 -6.90 -22.37
CA THR A 234 0.18 -7.26 -21.32
C THR A 234 0.07 -6.17 -20.25
N ILE A 235 1.20 -5.64 -19.77
CA ILE A 235 1.17 -4.56 -18.76
C ILE A 235 0.62 -3.26 -19.33
N ALA A 236 0.90 -2.96 -20.60
CA ALA A 236 0.36 -1.80 -21.30
C ALA A 236 -1.17 -1.89 -21.42
N GLN A 237 -1.71 -3.04 -21.83
CA GLN A 237 -3.15 -3.29 -21.90
C GLN A 237 -3.84 -3.11 -20.53
N LEU A 238 -3.17 -3.49 -19.45
CA LEU A 238 -3.66 -3.32 -18.09
C LEU A 238 -3.53 -1.87 -17.58
N GLY A 239 -2.96 -0.96 -18.36
CA GLY A 239 -2.69 0.42 -17.96
C GLY A 239 -1.56 0.54 -16.93
N PHE A 240 -0.62 -0.41 -16.90
CA PHE A 240 0.50 -0.40 -15.97
C PHE A 240 1.78 0.06 -16.63
N GLY A 241 2.64 0.70 -15.84
CA GLY A 241 4.04 0.83 -16.17
C GLY A 241 4.83 -0.43 -15.77
N GLY A 242 6.01 -0.61 -16.37
CA GLY A 242 6.90 -1.73 -16.07
C GLY A 242 8.37 -1.34 -16.07
N ILE A 243 9.19 -2.19 -15.47
CA ILE A 243 10.65 -2.04 -15.48
C ILE A 243 11.25 -3.26 -16.17
N LEU A 244 11.84 -3.04 -17.35
CA LEU A 244 12.59 -4.06 -18.08
C LEU A 244 14.02 -4.10 -17.54
N ALA A 245 14.29 -5.02 -16.62
CA ALA A 245 15.54 -5.10 -15.84
C ALA A 245 16.48 -6.22 -16.30
N ASP A 246 16.44 -6.57 -17.59
CA ASP A 246 17.38 -7.52 -18.17
C ASP A 246 18.84 -7.03 -18.05
N ASP A 247 19.81 -7.95 -18.08
CA ASP A 247 21.22 -7.60 -18.07
C ASP A 247 21.61 -6.72 -19.27
N MET A 248 22.73 -6.02 -19.15
CA MET A 248 23.26 -5.19 -20.25
C MET A 248 23.58 -6.07 -21.46
N GLY A 249 23.26 -5.58 -22.66
CA GLY A 249 23.52 -6.30 -23.92
C GLY A 249 22.47 -7.35 -24.31
N LEU A 250 21.42 -7.55 -23.53
CA LEU A 250 20.33 -8.48 -23.86
C LEU A 250 19.27 -7.88 -24.81
N GLY A 251 19.52 -6.70 -25.37
CA GLY A 251 18.63 -6.08 -26.37
C GLY A 251 17.31 -5.59 -25.81
N LYS A 252 17.33 -4.89 -24.66
CA LYS A 252 16.17 -4.19 -24.11
C LYS A 252 15.58 -3.20 -25.10
N THR A 253 16.44 -2.43 -25.80
CA THR A 253 16.04 -1.47 -26.84
C THR A 253 15.18 -2.13 -27.90
N LEU A 254 15.58 -3.32 -28.37
CA LEU A 254 14.86 -4.05 -29.41
C LEU A 254 13.45 -4.49 -28.97
N GLN A 255 13.30 -4.89 -27.70
CA GLN A 255 11.98 -5.22 -27.12
C GLN A 255 11.07 -3.99 -27.08
N ILE A 256 11.61 -2.82 -26.72
CA ILE A 256 10.87 -1.55 -26.71
C ILE A 256 10.51 -1.11 -28.14
N ILE A 257 11.45 -1.20 -29.11
CA ILE A 257 11.16 -0.89 -30.50
C ILE A 257 10.03 -1.78 -31.05
N THR A 258 10.01 -3.06 -30.66
CA THR A 258 8.95 -3.98 -31.03
C THR A 258 7.59 -3.56 -30.45
N LEU A 259 7.55 -3.08 -29.20
CA LEU A 259 6.34 -2.54 -28.58
C LEU A 259 5.84 -1.29 -29.31
N LEU A 260 6.73 -0.38 -29.70
CA LEU A 260 6.38 0.85 -30.44
C LEU A 260 5.81 0.53 -31.82
N GLU A 261 6.44 -0.42 -32.56
CA GLU A 261 5.95 -0.87 -33.86
C GLU A 261 4.58 -1.56 -33.73
N HIS A 262 4.37 -2.36 -32.69
CA HIS A 262 3.06 -2.94 -32.38
C HIS A 262 1.99 -1.86 -32.19
N ALA A 263 2.26 -0.85 -31.36
CA ALA A 263 1.32 0.24 -31.10
C ALA A 263 0.96 1.01 -32.39
N ARG A 264 1.95 1.24 -33.27
CA ARG A 264 1.71 1.86 -34.58
C ARG A 264 0.79 1.00 -35.45
N LEU A 265 1.06 -0.30 -35.56
CA LEU A 265 0.24 -1.23 -36.35
C LEU A 265 -1.18 -1.34 -35.81
N GLU A 266 -1.34 -1.38 -34.49
CA GLU A 266 -2.65 -1.40 -33.84
C GLU A 266 -3.45 -0.11 -34.14
N ALA A 267 -2.80 1.05 -34.11
CA ALA A 267 -3.45 2.32 -34.44
C ALA A 267 -3.91 2.37 -35.90
N ILE A 268 -3.11 1.84 -36.83
CA ILE A 268 -3.48 1.74 -38.23
C ILE A 268 -4.69 0.83 -38.42
N SER A 269 -4.72 -0.35 -37.78
CA SER A 269 -5.85 -1.28 -37.89
C SER A 269 -7.15 -0.66 -37.35
N LYS A 270 -7.10 0.03 -36.23
CA LYS A 270 -8.27 0.74 -35.64
C LYS A 270 -8.79 1.87 -36.55
N THR A 271 -7.92 2.56 -37.30
CA THR A 271 -8.33 3.59 -38.25
C THR A 271 -9.02 3.00 -39.49
N VAL A 272 -8.64 1.82 -39.92
CA VAL A 272 -9.28 1.12 -41.06
C VAL A 272 -10.70 0.66 -40.70
N ASP A 273 -10.89 0.12 -39.49
CA ASP A 273 -12.21 -0.36 -39.02
C ASP A 273 -13.22 0.77 -38.78
N LEU A 274 -12.76 2.01 -38.53
CA LEU A 274 -13.61 3.19 -38.29
C LEU A 274 -14.12 3.87 -39.56
N THR A 275 -13.65 3.49 -40.74
CA THR A 275 -14.13 4.05 -42.03
C THR A 275 -15.56 3.64 -42.37
N ASP A 276 -16.12 2.62 -41.70
CA ASP A 276 -17.48 2.11 -41.90
C ASP A 276 -18.55 2.74 -40.99
N THR A 277 -18.17 3.58 -40.01
CA THR A 277 -19.17 4.21 -39.13
C THR A 277 -18.88 5.72 -38.98
N ALA A 278 -19.86 6.53 -39.38
CA ALA A 278 -19.80 7.99 -39.52
C ALA A 278 -19.78 8.77 -38.17
N SER A 279 -18.91 8.44 -37.25
CA SER A 279 -18.62 9.24 -36.05
C SER A 279 -17.13 9.56 -35.96
N HIS A 280 -16.74 10.67 -36.59
CA HIS A 280 -15.38 11.21 -36.62
C HIS A 280 -14.98 11.78 -35.25
N THR A 281 -14.50 10.96 -34.34
CA THR A 281 -13.49 11.40 -33.35
C THR A 281 -12.20 10.69 -33.72
N ALA A 282 -11.42 11.30 -34.60
CA ALA A 282 -10.08 10.84 -34.92
C ALA A 282 -9.27 10.75 -33.62
N CYS A 283 -8.97 9.51 -33.20
CA CYS A 283 -8.01 9.31 -32.11
C CYS A 283 -6.66 9.84 -32.58
N PRO A 284 -6.00 10.75 -31.87
CA PRO A 284 -4.67 11.22 -32.28
C PRO A 284 -3.72 10.02 -32.39
N PRO A 285 -2.75 10.05 -33.33
CA PRO A 285 -1.77 8.98 -33.47
C PRO A 285 -1.07 8.72 -32.13
N PRO A 286 -0.73 7.48 -31.81
CA PRO A 286 -0.14 7.12 -30.51
C PRO A 286 1.33 7.55 -30.46
N VAL A 287 1.57 8.83 -30.23
CA VAL A 287 2.92 9.37 -30.08
C VAL A 287 3.54 8.88 -28.78
N SER A 288 4.76 8.40 -28.81
CA SER A 288 5.52 7.94 -27.64
C SER A 288 6.74 8.82 -27.39
N LEU A 289 7.12 8.96 -26.12
CA LEU A 289 8.28 9.76 -25.70
C LEU A 289 9.37 8.86 -25.14
N ILE A 290 10.59 8.96 -25.68
CA ILE A 290 11.79 8.32 -25.13
C ILE A 290 12.65 9.40 -24.47
N VAL A 291 12.95 9.19 -23.17
CA VAL A 291 13.88 10.03 -22.40
C VAL A 291 15.11 9.20 -22.04
N CYS A 292 16.27 9.60 -22.53
CA CYS A 292 17.52 8.88 -22.36
C CYS A 292 18.69 9.83 -22.02
N PRO A 293 19.86 9.30 -21.63
CA PRO A 293 21.08 10.10 -21.57
C PRO A 293 21.40 10.78 -22.94
N SER A 294 21.93 11.99 -22.90
CA SER A 294 22.22 12.77 -24.13
C SER A 294 23.10 12.02 -25.14
N SER A 295 24.01 11.19 -24.68
CA SER A 295 24.87 10.34 -25.54
C SER A 295 24.10 9.23 -26.28
N LEU A 296 22.89 8.87 -25.84
CA LEU A 296 22.11 7.79 -26.42
C LEU A 296 20.99 8.25 -27.36
N VAL A 297 20.74 9.56 -27.47
CA VAL A 297 19.68 10.12 -28.33
C VAL A 297 19.79 9.65 -29.75
N TYR A 298 20.97 9.79 -30.35
CA TYR A 298 21.23 9.36 -31.75
C TYR A 298 21.31 7.85 -31.90
N ASN A 299 21.71 7.12 -30.84
CA ASN A 299 21.69 5.66 -30.88
C ASN A 299 20.27 5.12 -30.99
N TRP A 300 19.34 5.67 -30.20
CA TRP A 300 17.92 5.32 -30.26
C TRP A 300 17.34 5.54 -31.65
N ASP A 301 17.62 6.69 -32.25
CA ASP A 301 17.18 7.02 -33.61
C ASP A 301 17.71 6.02 -34.63
N SER A 302 19.01 5.76 -34.64
CA SER A 302 19.65 4.80 -35.54
C SER A 302 19.14 3.35 -35.35
N GLU A 303 18.88 2.93 -34.12
CA GLU A 303 18.32 1.60 -33.86
C GLU A 303 16.85 1.50 -34.33
N ILE A 304 16.04 2.56 -34.15
CA ILE A 304 14.68 2.60 -34.67
C ILE A 304 14.69 2.58 -36.21
N GLU A 305 15.51 3.41 -36.84
CA GLU A 305 15.65 3.43 -38.31
C GLU A 305 16.06 2.05 -38.85
N HIS A 306 16.96 1.35 -38.17
CA HIS A 306 17.44 0.03 -38.57
C HIS A 306 16.41 -1.09 -38.44
N PHE A 307 15.71 -1.15 -37.25
CA PHE A 307 14.83 -2.27 -36.91
C PHE A 307 13.37 -2.02 -37.28
N ALA A 308 12.90 -0.77 -37.25
CA ALA A 308 11.54 -0.38 -37.52
C ALA A 308 11.46 0.88 -38.38
N PRO A 309 11.92 0.84 -39.64
CA PRO A 309 12.03 2.01 -40.53
C PRO A 309 10.69 2.69 -40.83
N ASN A 310 9.57 2.07 -40.48
CA ASN A 310 8.25 2.67 -40.65
C ASN A 310 7.86 3.59 -39.48
N LEU A 311 8.58 3.56 -38.35
CA LEU A 311 8.38 4.47 -37.23
C LEU A 311 9.04 5.82 -37.56
N LYS A 312 8.26 6.88 -37.54
CA LYS A 312 8.76 8.24 -37.73
C LYS A 312 9.27 8.79 -36.40
N THR A 313 10.58 9.08 -36.35
CA THR A 313 11.22 9.64 -35.15
C THR A 313 11.41 11.15 -35.27
N LEU A 314 11.31 11.85 -34.11
CA LEU A 314 11.61 13.26 -33.98
C LEU A 314 12.63 13.47 -32.85
N LEU A 315 13.81 13.93 -33.19
CA LEU A 315 14.86 14.25 -32.23
C LEU A 315 14.65 15.67 -31.67
N ILE A 316 14.38 15.78 -30.39
CA ILE A 316 14.23 17.08 -29.71
C ILE A 316 15.62 17.52 -29.23
N THR A 317 16.38 18.14 -30.12
CA THR A 317 17.74 18.61 -29.90
C THR A 317 17.93 20.03 -30.43
N GLY A 318 19.08 20.64 -30.20
CA GLY A 318 19.39 22.00 -30.67
C GLY A 318 19.15 23.11 -29.65
N THR A 319 18.93 24.33 -30.12
CA THR A 319 18.62 25.50 -29.28
C THR A 319 17.23 25.42 -28.69
N ALA A 320 16.92 26.21 -27.67
CA ALA A 320 15.59 26.23 -27.04
C ALA A 320 14.46 26.58 -28.01
N GLN A 321 14.73 27.52 -28.96
CA GLN A 321 13.76 27.93 -29.96
C GLN A 321 13.49 26.81 -30.97
N GLU A 322 14.52 26.15 -31.45
CA GLU A 322 14.41 25.02 -32.39
C GLU A 322 13.61 23.88 -31.74
N ARG A 323 13.87 23.55 -30.46
CA ARG A 323 13.14 22.51 -29.77
C ARG A 323 11.66 22.84 -29.54
N GLN A 324 11.34 24.11 -29.26
CA GLN A 324 9.92 24.54 -29.16
C GLN A 324 9.22 24.42 -30.52
N GLU A 325 9.87 24.79 -31.60
CA GLU A 325 9.34 24.64 -32.95
C GLU A 325 9.12 23.17 -33.30
N LEU A 326 10.09 22.28 -33.02
CA LEU A 326 9.95 20.84 -33.24
C LEU A 326 8.73 20.26 -32.46
N LEU A 327 8.51 20.67 -31.21
CA LEU A 327 7.38 20.21 -30.41
C LEU A 327 6.02 20.64 -30.98
N THR A 328 5.92 21.69 -31.78
CA THR A 328 4.65 22.07 -32.45
C THR A 328 4.19 21.03 -33.46
N HIS A 329 5.11 20.23 -33.99
CA HIS A 329 4.87 19.20 -35.01
C HIS A 329 4.89 17.78 -34.43
N TYR A 330 4.84 17.62 -33.09
CA TYR A 330 4.99 16.31 -32.43
C TYR A 330 3.99 15.27 -32.91
N ALA A 331 2.78 15.68 -33.27
CA ALA A 331 1.69 14.80 -33.71
C ALA A 331 1.90 14.16 -35.08
N ASP A 332 2.87 14.63 -35.86
CA ASP A 332 3.20 14.07 -37.17
C ASP A 332 4.19 12.88 -37.09
N TYR A 333 4.62 12.56 -35.85
CA TYR A 333 5.64 11.55 -35.58
C TYR A 333 5.09 10.46 -34.64
N ASP A 334 5.68 9.27 -34.69
CA ASP A 334 5.34 8.14 -33.82
C ASP A 334 6.15 8.16 -32.52
N VAL A 335 7.40 8.65 -32.59
CA VAL A 335 8.32 8.62 -31.44
C VAL A 335 9.10 9.92 -31.34
N LEU A 336 9.04 10.58 -30.20
CA LEU A 336 9.89 11.67 -29.80
C LEU A 336 11.06 11.15 -28.97
N ILE A 337 12.28 11.63 -29.24
CA ILE A 337 13.47 11.25 -28.50
C ILE A 337 14.12 12.48 -27.92
N THR A 338 14.31 12.54 -26.63
CA THR A 338 14.92 13.67 -25.91
C THR A 338 15.87 13.20 -24.82
N SER A 339 16.69 14.11 -24.31
CA SER A 339 17.52 13.80 -23.14
C SER A 339 16.92 14.33 -21.85
N TYR A 340 17.34 13.73 -20.69
CA TYR A 340 16.95 14.21 -19.37
C TYR A 340 17.17 15.71 -19.15
N ASP A 341 18.30 16.23 -19.65
CA ASP A 341 18.63 17.66 -19.49
C ASP A 341 17.77 18.57 -20.36
N MET A 342 17.41 18.14 -21.57
CA MET A 342 16.52 18.89 -22.44
C MET A 342 15.09 18.87 -21.89
N LEU A 343 14.57 17.70 -21.53
CA LEU A 343 13.26 17.59 -20.92
C LEU A 343 13.11 18.48 -19.67
N LYS A 344 14.10 18.47 -18.77
CA LYS A 344 14.12 19.32 -17.59
C LYS A 344 14.06 20.81 -17.90
N ARG A 345 14.73 21.25 -18.96
CA ARG A 345 14.76 22.66 -19.36
C ARG A 345 13.46 23.11 -19.99
N ASP A 346 12.81 22.24 -20.74
CA ASP A 346 11.68 22.54 -21.59
C ASP A 346 10.36 21.98 -21.04
N ILE A 347 10.32 21.55 -19.80
CA ILE A 347 9.18 20.82 -19.22
C ILE A 347 7.83 21.53 -19.43
N ALA A 348 7.79 22.85 -19.31
CA ALA A 348 6.60 23.65 -19.58
C ALA A 348 6.05 23.53 -21.01
N SER A 349 6.90 23.15 -21.98
CA SER A 349 6.48 22.92 -23.37
C SER A 349 5.81 21.56 -23.56
N TYR A 350 5.89 20.67 -22.58
CA TYR A 350 5.29 19.34 -22.61
C TYR A 350 3.93 19.29 -21.88
N ASP A 351 3.54 20.31 -21.11
CA ASP A 351 2.35 20.31 -20.24
C ASP A 351 1.02 19.93 -20.95
N ASN A 352 0.90 20.22 -22.25
CA ASN A 352 -0.31 19.92 -23.03
C ASN A 352 -0.11 18.77 -24.04
N LEU A 353 1.02 18.08 -23.99
CA LEU A 353 1.30 16.96 -24.87
C LEU A 353 0.86 15.65 -24.19
N HIS A 354 0.27 14.75 -24.99
CA HIS A 354 -0.17 13.46 -24.51
C HIS A 354 0.62 12.37 -25.21
N PHE A 355 1.23 11.50 -24.43
CA PHE A 355 2.03 10.39 -24.94
C PHE A 355 1.36 9.06 -24.63
N HIS A 356 1.40 8.15 -25.62
CA HIS A 356 0.91 6.79 -25.45
C HIS A 356 1.81 5.99 -24.51
N PHE A 357 3.13 6.06 -24.75
CA PHE A 357 4.16 5.53 -23.87
C PHE A 357 5.16 6.62 -23.50
N GLN A 358 5.61 6.59 -22.25
CA GLN A 358 6.80 7.30 -21.80
C GLN A 358 7.86 6.27 -21.42
N ILE A 359 8.94 6.23 -22.19
CA ILE A 359 10.02 5.26 -22.06
C ILE A 359 11.21 5.96 -21.44
N ILE A 360 11.69 5.44 -20.32
CA ILE A 360 12.78 6.02 -19.55
C ILE A 360 13.97 5.07 -19.64
N ASP A 361 14.98 5.43 -20.42
CA ASP A 361 16.22 4.67 -20.52
C ASP A 361 17.21 5.09 -19.44
N GLU A 362 18.02 4.14 -18.95
CA GLU A 362 18.96 4.35 -17.84
C GLU A 362 18.26 4.99 -16.62
N ALA A 363 17.15 4.38 -16.16
CA ALA A 363 16.27 4.91 -15.12
C ALA A 363 16.96 5.21 -13.77
N GLN A 364 18.23 4.80 -13.58
CA GLN A 364 19.02 5.21 -12.41
C GLN A 364 19.22 6.74 -12.32
N TYR A 365 19.09 7.47 -13.43
CA TYR A 365 19.12 8.94 -13.44
C TYR A 365 18.00 9.56 -12.60
N ILE A 366 16.87 8.88 -12.45
CA ILE A 366 15.71 9.33 -11.67
C ILE A 366 15.51 8.54 -10.36
N LYS A 367 16.50 7.72 -9.96
CA LYS A 367 16.43 6.92 -8.71
C LYS A 367 16.13 7.77 -7.47
N ASN A 368 16.67 8.98 -7.42
CA ASN A 368 16.35 9.92 -6.35
C ASN A 368 15.17 10.80 -6.77
N HIS A 369 13.99 10.52 -6.21
CA HIS A 369 12.74 11.25 -6.47
C HIS A 369 12.77 12.76 -6.15
N ARG A 370 13.80 13.24 -5.42
CA ARG A 370 13.96 14.67 -5.08
C ARG A 370 14.73 15.46 -6.15
N THR A 371 15.25 14.82 -7.16
CA THR A 371 15.97 15.51 -8.25
C THR A 371 15.00 16.18 -9.21
N GLN A 372 15.43 17.29 -9.82
CA GLN A 372 14.65 17.96 -10.86
C GLN A 372 14.36 17.04 -12.06
N ALA A 373 15.31 16.17 -12.43
CA ALA A 373 15.11 15.20 -13.50
C ALA A 373 13.98 14.22 -13.16
N ALA A 374 13.92 13.73 -11.92
CA ALA A 374 12.82 12.85 -11.51
C ALA A 374 11.47 13.59 -11.50
N HIS A 375 11.43 14.83 -11.04
CA HIS A 375 10.22 15.64 -11.11
C HIS A 375 9.76 15.87 -12.55
N SER A 376 10.65 16.24 -13.46
CA SER A 376 10.30 16.48 -14.88
C SER A 376 9.83 15.22 -15.62
N VAL A 377 10.24 14.05 -15.20
CA VAL A 377 9.78 12.78 -15.79
C VAL A 377 8.43 12.35 -15.23
N CYS A 378 8.07 12.76 -14.00
CA CYS A 378 6.84 12.36 -13.32
C CYS A 378 5.74 13.42 -13.40
N SER A 379 6.01 14.61 -13.93
CA SER A 379 5.00 15.64 -14.22
C SER A 379 4.29 15.36 -15.52
#